data_e0963584f8c222a937b4a367f94720ad
#
_entry.id   e0963584f8c222a937b4a367f94720ad
#
_cell.length_a   1.000
_cell.length_b   1.000
_cell.length_c   1.000
_cell.angle_alpha   90.00
_cell.angle_beta   90.00
_cell.angle_gamma   90.00
#
_symmetry.space_group_name_H-M   'P 1'
#
loop_
_entity.id
_entity.type
_entity.pdbx_description
1 polymer ?
#
loop_
_entity_poly.entity_id
_entity_poly.type
_entity_poly.pdbx_seq_one_letter_code
_entity_poly.pdbx_strand_id
1 'polypeptide(L)'
;MKQKLLQLAHFFGYEVAGYRNFRGKPDPERPWEDDQTFLTAYDAVVNHTLVDRKRLYMLYQLVRQTASMEGSLAECGVYRGGTALLFARLKSKEKRLYLFDTFGGMPETDREKDIHRAGDFSDTSLSHVQNLLHGHGNVVFRPGFFPATASGLENETFSLVHCDMDIYSSVLDFCRFFYPRLARGGVMVFDDYGSLSCPGAKAAVREFCAGQGTFEIYLPTGQAIIWRS
;
A
#
# COMPACT_ATOMS: atom_id res chain seq x y z
N MET A 1 -2.76 25.16 31.95
CA MET A 1 -3.08 25.60 30.58
C MET A 1 -3.02 24.43 29.59
N LYS A 2 -1.92 23.65 29.52
CA LYS A 2 -1.74 22.51 28.59
C LYS A 2 -2.81 21.40 28.73
N GLN A 3 -3.16 21.00 29.96
CA GLN A 3 -4.18 20.00 30.23
C GLN A 3 -5.59 20.42 29.77
N LYS A 4 -5.97 21.69 29.93
CA LYS A 4 -7.26 22.21 29.46
C LYS A 4 -7.36 22.23 27.93
N LEU A 5 -6.24 22.53 27.24
CA LEU A 5 -6.18 22.45 25.76
C LEU A 5 -6.31 21.01 25.25
N LEU A 6 -5.69 20.04 25.92
CA LEU A 6 -5.80 18.62 25.59
C LEU A 6 -7.24 18.11 25.80
N GLN A 7 -7.89 18.51 26.91
CA GLN A 7 -9.28 18.15 27.17
C GLN A 7 -10.25 18.78 26.16
N LEU A 8 -9.99 20.00 25.72
CA LEU A 8 -10.79 20.68 24.71
C LEU A 8 -10.63 20.03 23.33
N ALA A 9 -9.41 19.67 22.95
CA ALA A 9 -9.16 18.94 21.71
C ALA A 9 -9.86 17.57 21.71
N HIS A 10 -9.78 16.84 22.81
CA HIS A 10 -10.45 15.54 22.98
C HIS A 10 -11.98 15.66 22.89
N PHE A 11 -12.56 16.74 23.47
CA PHE A 11 -13.99 17.03 23.37
C PHE A 11 -14.45 17.24 21.91
N PHE A 12 -13.58 17.80 21.05
CA PHE A 12 -13.83 17.97 19.61
C PHE A 12 -13.38 16.79 18.77
N GLY A 13 -13.02 15.64 19.38
CA GLY A 13 -12.60 14.44 18.65
C GLY A 13 -11.16 14.49 18.12
N TYR A 14 -10.35 15.44 18.57
CA TYR A 14 -8.93 15.52 18.17
C TYR A 14 -8.03 14.84 19.20
N GLU A 15 -7.25 13.90 18.77
CA GLU A 15 -6.15 13.34 19.55
C GLU A 15 -4.91 14.24 19.39
N VAL A 16 -4.51 14.93 20.46
CA VAL A 16 -3.30 15.75 20.43
C VAL A 16 -2.13 14.92 20.96
N ALA A 17 -1.37 14.35 20.05
CA ALA A 17 -0.09 13.74 20.38
C ALA A 17 0.93 14.84 20.71
N GLY A 18 1.37 14.88 21.96
CA GLY A 18 2.44 15.79 22.38
C GLY A 18 3.79 15.18 22.03
N TYR A 19 4.40 15.63 20.94
CA TYR A 19 5.78 15.24 20.62
C TYR A 19 6.76 15.92 21.57
N ARG A 20 7.65 15.14 22.20
CA ARG A 20 8.81 15.68 22.91
C ARG A 20 9.76 16.25 21.86
N ASN A 21 10.02 17.53 21.91
CA ASN A 21 11.09 18.14 21.12
C ASN A 21 12.44 17.69 21.74
N PHE A 22 13.12 16.78 21.08
CA PHE A 22 14.40 16.22 21.52
C PHE A 22 15.60 17.17 21.29
N ARG A 23 15.35 18.48 21.00
CA ARG A 23 16.37 19.52 20.84
C ARG A 23 17.52 19.09 19.91
N GLY A 24 17.19 18.74 18.69
CA GLY A 24 18.17 18.35 17.67
C GLY A 24 18.68 16.91 17.76
N LYS A 25 18.09 16.07 18.60
CA LYS A 25 18.28 14.62 18.57
C LYS A 25 17.20 13.95 17.72
N PRO A 26 17.51 12.83 17.05
CA PRO A 26 16.52 12.03 16.36
C PRO A 26 15.33 11.70 17.25
N ASP A 27 14.12 11.80 16.71
CA ASP A 27 12.91 11.36 17.39
C ASP A 27 12.75 9.84 17.18
N PRO A 28 12.88 9.01 18.23
CA PRO A 28 12.78 7.57 18.09
C PRO A 28 11.37 7.09 17.63
N GLU A 29 10.34 7.95 17.75
CA GLU A 29 9.00 7.69 17.26
C GLU A 29 8.84 8.05 15.75
N ARG A 30 9.88 8.67 15.16
CA ARG A 30 9.90 9.12 13.76
C ARG A 30 11.19 8.71 13.05
N PRO A 31 11.48 7.41 12.98
CA PRO A 31 12.73 6.92 12.41
C PRO A 31 12.94 7.33 10.94
N TRP A 32 11.87 7.65 10.23
CA TRP A 32 11.94 8.16 8.86
C TRP A 32 12.53 9.56 8.72
N GLU A 33 12.62 10.34 9.80
CA GLU A 33 13.20 11.70 9.76
C GLU A 33 14.72 11.68 9.67
N ASP A 34 15.36 10.58 10.05
CA ASP A 34 16.82 10.39 10.03
C ASP A 34 17.30 9.45 8.93
N ASP A 35 16.43 8.74 8.24
CA ASP A 35 16.80 7.85 7.13
C ASP A 35 16.94 8.66 5.83
N GLN A 36 18.14 9.13 5.56
CA GLN A 36 18.45 9.93 4.36
C GLN A 36 18.13 9.20 3.04
N THR A 37 18.24 7.87 3.02
CA THR A 37 17.88 7.06 1.84
C THR A 37 16.37 7.09 1.62
N PHE A 38 15.61 6.94 2.69
CA PHE A 38 14.16 7.08 2.65
C PHE A 38 13.74 8.50 2.25
N LEU A 39 14.31 9.54 2.85
CA LEU A 39 13.96 10.93 2.56
C LEU A 39 14.17 11.25 1.08
N THR A 40 15.28 10.80 0.49
CA THR A 40 15.55 10.95 -0.95
C THR A 40 14.51 10.22 -1.82
N ALA A 41 14.08 9.03 -1.39
CA ALA A 41 13.02 8.30 -2.10
C ALA A 41 11.65 8.96 -1.91
N TYR A 42 11.34 9.42 -0.70
CA TYR A 42 10.10 10.12 -0.34
C TYR A 42 9.91 11.40 -1.16
N ASP A 43 10.92 12.25 -1.26
CA ASP A 43 10.87 13.51 -2.00
C ASP A 43 10.55 13.28 -3.49
N ALA A 44 10.97 12.15 -4.04
CA ALA A 44 10.69 11.79 -5.43
C ALA A 44 9.23 11.34 -5.66
N VAL A 45 8.53 10.86 -4.63
CA VAL A 45 7.21 10.22 -4.78
C VAL A 45 6.06 11.02 -4.16
N VAL A 46 6.33 11.89 -3.21
CA VAL A 46 5.31 12.55 -2.37
C VAL A 46 4.24 13.32 -3.15
N ASN A 47 4.57 13.84 -4.33
CA ASN A 47 3.63 14.57 -5.18
C ASN A 47 2.79 13.66 -6.10
N HIS A 48 3.00 12.35 -6.04
CA HIS A 48 2.37 11.35 -6.92
C HIS A 48 1.56 10.29 -6.14
N THR A 49 1.36 10.48 -4.84
CA THR A 49 0.62 9.53 -4.00
C THR A 49 -0.20 10.24 -2.93
N LEU A 50 -1.25 9.58 -2.46
CA LEU A 50 -2.03 9.96 -1.28
C LEU A 50 -1.59 9.18 -0.03
N VAL A 51 -0.70 8.21 -0.18
CA VAL A 51 -0.14 7.43 0.92
C VAL A 51 0.77 8.32 1.76
N ASP A 52 0.50 8.41 3.05
CA ASP A 52 1.27 9.27 3.96
C ASP A 52 2.69 8.74 4.22
N ARG A 53 3.53 9.62 4.80
CA ARG A 53 4.95 9.33 5.05
C ARG A 53 5.19 8.08 5.89
N LYS A 54 4.35 7.79 6.88
CA LYS A 54 4.52 6.61 7.76
C LYS A 54 4.24 5.32 7.00
N ARG A 55 3.16 5.31 6.22
CA ARG A 55 2.81 4.18 5.36
C ARG A 55 3.87 3.95 4.28
N LEU A 56 4.36 5.02 3.63
CA LEU A 56 5.47 4.94 2.67
C LEU A 56 6.76 4.41 3.32
N TYR A 57 7.04 4.78 4.57
CA TYR A 57 8.21 4.26 5.27
C TYR A 57 8.09 2.76 5.56
N MET A 58 6.90 2.27 5.91
CA MET A 58 6.66 0.83 6.05
C MET A 58 6.88 0.09 4.73
N LEU A 59 6.33 0.60 3.63
CA LEU A 59 6.54 0.03 2.29
C LEU A 59 8.02 0.03 1.91
N TYR A 60 8.74 1.13 2.16
CA TYR A 60 10.18 1.24 1.95
C TYR A 60 10.95 0.14 2.70
N GLN A 61 10.63 -0.09 3.98
CA GLN A 61 11.29 -1.12 4.77
C GLN A 61 10.99 -2.53 4.24
N LEU A 62 9.73 -2.80 3.88
CA LEU A 62 9.30 -4.11 3.37
C LEU A 62 9.91 -4.43 2.01
N VAL A 63 10.03 -3.47 1.09
CA VAL A 63 10.74 -3.67 -0.19
C VAL A 63 12.21 -4.03 0.05
N ARG A 64 12.88 -3.36 0.98
CA ARG A 64 14.28 -3.67 1.34
C ARG A 64 14.41 -5.04 2.00
N GLN A 65 13.49 -5.39 2.90
CA GLN A 65 13.48 -6.69 3.57
C GLN A 65 13.30 -7.84 2.57
N THR A 66 12.50 -7.64 1.53
CA THR A 66 12.20 -8.67 0.52
C THR A 66 13.14 -8.59 -0.71
N ALA A 67 14.11 -7.69 -0.72
CA ALA A 67 14.96 -7.42 -1.88
C ALA A 67 15.74 -8.65 -2.37
N SER A 68 16.26 -9.46 -1.43
CA SER A 68 17.03 -10.69 -1.74
C SER A 68 16.17 -11.95 -1.91
N MET A 69 14.87 -11.87 -1.65
CA MET A 69 13.95 -13.00 -1.79
C MET A 69 13.66 -13.27 -3.27
N GLU A 70 13.39 -14.51 -3.62
CA GLU A 70 12.86 -14.85 -4.94
C GLU A 70 11.46 -14.28 -5.13
N GLY A 71 11.09 -14.06 -6.39
CA GLY A 71 9.77 -13.58 -6.77
C GLY A 71 9.71 -12.09 -7.08
N SER A 72 8.66 -11.74 -7.76
CA SER A 72 8.36 -10.40 -8.25
C SER A 72 7.71 -9.52 -7.16
N LEU A 73 7.59 -8.24 -7.44
CA LEU A 73 6.72 -7.33 -6.70
C LEU A 73 5.43 -7.08 -7.49
N ALA A 74 4.36 -6.78 -6.76
CA ALA A 74 3.13 -6.30 -7.39
C ALA A 74 2.48 -5.19 -6.57
N GLU A 75 1.79 -4.29 -7.27
CA GLU A 75 0.90 -3.29 -6.69
C GLU A 75 -0.42 -3.32 -7.43
N CYS A 76 -1.51 -3.34 -6.67
CA CYS A 76 -2.88 -3.23 -7.14
C CYS A 76 -3.50 -1.97 -6.53
N GLY A 77 -3.97 -1.05 -7.39
CA GLY A 77 -4.28 0.32 -7.06
C GLY A 77 -3.02 1.18 -7.15
N VAL A 78 -2.76 1.73 -8.34
CA VAL A 78 -1.52 2.46 -8.65
C VAL A 78 -1.75 3.97 -8.63
N TYR A 79 -2.95 4.40 -8.97
CA TYR A 79 -3.38 5.79 -9.03
C TYR A 79 -2.41 6.63 -9.88
N ARG A 80 -1.72 7.61 -9.29
CA ARG A 80 -0.74 8.48 -9.95
C ARG A 80 0.69 7.92 -9.94
N GLY A 81 0.91 6.74 -9.37
CA GLY A 81 2.16 5.98 -9.46
C GLY A 81 3.22 6.29 -8.42
N GLY A 82 2.90 7.02 -7.34
CA GLY A 82 3.92 7.39 -6.34
C GLY A 82 4.49 6.18 -5.59
N THR A 83 3.66 5.27 -5.12
CA THR A 83 4.09 4.01 -4.48
C THR A 83 4.77 3.08 -5.48
N ALA A 84 4.26 3.01 -6.72
CA ALA A 84 4.92 2.30 -7.81
C ALA A 84 6.34 2.81 -8.08
N LEU A 85 6.53 4.15 -8.08
CA LEU A 85 7.85 4.77 -8.23
C LEU A 85 8.77 4.43 -7.05
N LEU A 86 8.24 4.42 -5.81
CA LEU A 86 9.01 3.98 -4.65
C LEU A 86 9.52 2.55 -4.84
N PHE A 87 8.65 1.63 -5.26
CA PHE A 87 9.03 0.24 -5.50
C PHE A 87 10.03 0.11 -6.64
N ALA A 88 9.81 0.82 -7.76
CA ALA A 88 10.69 0.78 -8.92
C ALA A 88 12.12 1.27 -8.61
N ARG A 89 12.25 2.24 -7.69
CA ARG A 89 13.54 2.78 -7.25
C ARG A 89 14.29 1.85 -6.29
N LEU A 90 13.57 1.06 -5.51
CA LEU A 90 14.12 0.27 -4.40
C LEU A 90 14.31 -1.21 -4.76
N LYS A 91 13.52 -1.75 -5.67
CA LYS A 91 13.65 -3.15 -6.06
C LYS A 91 14.99 -3.43 -6.71
N SER A 92 15.46 -4.68 -6.65
CA SER A 92 16.61 -5.10 -7.44
C SER A 92 16.28 -5.01 -8.94
N LYS A 93 17.32 -4.82 -9.78
CA LYS A 93 17.14 -4.65 -11.24
C LYS A 93 16.51 -5.86 -11.90
N GLU A 94 16.73 -7.03 -11.35
CA GLU A 94 16.25 -8.32 -11.88
C GLU A 94 14.79 -8.57 -11.57
N LYS A 95 14.27 -8.02 -10.46
CA LYS A 95 12.87 -8.20 -10.06
C LYS A 95 11.92 -7.49 -11.00
N ARG A 96 10.81 -8.15 -11.35
CA ARG A 96 9.69 -7.50 -12.01
C ARG A 96 8.81 -6.78 -10.99
N LEU A 97 8.23 -5.67 -11.41
CA LEU A 97 7.18 -4.95 -10.71
C LEU A 97 5.93 -4.96 -11.57
N TYR A 98 4.90 -5.67 -11.15
CA TYR A 98 3.61 -5.70 -11.82
C TYR A 98 2.70 -4.63 -11.24
N LEU A 99 2.08 -3.82 -12.10
CA LEU A 99 1.23 -2.70 -11.75
C LEU A 99 -0.17 -2.90 -12.31
N PHE A 100 -1.12 -3.13 -11.44
CA PHE A 100 -2.52 -3.38 -11.77
C PHE A 100 -3.37 -2.18 -11.38
N ASP A 101 -4.02 -1.57 -12.36
CA ASP A 101 -4.94 -0.46 -12.15
C ASP A 101 -5.86 -0.34 -13.38
N THR A 102 -7.03 0.22 -13.20
CA THR A 102 -7.90 0.60 -14.31
C THR A 102 -7.32 1.79 -15.07
N PHE A 103 -6.55 2.65 -14.39
CA PHE A 103 -6.06 3.96 -14.85
C PHE A 103 -7.19 4.86 -15.37
N GLY A 104 -8.39 4.64 -14.88
CA GLY A 104 -9.59 5.37 -15.24
C GLY A 104 -10.56 5.56 -14.09
N GLY A 105 -10.09 5.27 -12.87
CA GLY A 105 -10.86 5.40 -11.64
C GLY A 105 -11.42 4.07 -11.12
N MET A 106 -12.07 4.18 -9.98
CA MET A 106 -12.61 3.03 -9.24
C MET A 106 -13.74 2.34 -10.02
N PRO A 107 -13.78 0.99 -10.00
CA PRO A 107 -14.87 0.23 -10.59
C PRO A 107 -16.20 0.37 -9.82
N GLU A 108 -17.21 -0.37 -10.25
CA GLU A 108 -18.46 -0.55 -9.47
C GLU A 108 -18.16 -1.12 -8.09
N THR A 109 -18.83 -0.57 -7.09
CA THR A 109 -18.60 -0.84 -5.66
C THR A 109 -19.81 -1.48 -5.01
N ASP A 110 -19.60 -2.21 -3.91
CA ASP A 110 -20.68 -2.76 -3.09
C ASP A 110 -21.18 -1.66 -2.11
N ARG A 111 -22.36 -1.14 -2.36
CA ARG A 111 -22.95 -0.04 -1.56
C ARG A 111 -23.23 -0.39 -0.10
N GLU A 112 -23.25 -1.65 0.25
CA GLU A 112 -23.46 -2.11 1.63
C GLU A 112 -22.12 -2.20 2.39
N LYS A 113 -21.02 -2.37 1.67
CA LYS A 113 -19.69 -2.59 2.24
C LYS A 113 -18.72 -1.43 2.02
N ASP A 114 -18.91 -0.67 0.93
CA ASP A 114 -17.97 0.34 0.47
C ASP A 114 -18.56 1.74 0.58
N ILE A 115 -17.71 2.70 0.99
CA ILE A 115 -18.06 4.13 1.00
C ILE A 115 -17.71 4.76 -0.35
N HIS A 116 -16.60 4.33 -0.96
CA HIS A 116 -16.18 4.77 -2.28
C HIS A 116 -17.16 4.37 -3.38
N ARG A 117 -17.10 5.10 -4.50
CA ARG A 117 -18.02 4.96 -5.62
C ARG A 117 -17.25 4.78 -6.93
N ALA A 118 -17.95 4.19 -7.90
CA ALA A 118 -17.42 4.11 -9.26
C ALA A 118 -17.01 5.49 -9.77
N GLY A 119 -15.78 5.56 -10.34
CA GLY A 119 -15.18 6.79 -10.86
C GLY A 119 -14.34 7.58 -9.86
N ASP A 120 -14.33 7.24 -8.56
CA ASP A 120 -13.39 7.84 -7.61
C ASP A 120 -11.95 7.59 -8.10
N PHE A 121 -11.04 8.52 -7.80
CA PHE A 121 -9.62 8.47 -8.23
C PHE A 121 -9.39 8.42 -9.75
N SER A 122 -10.33 8.96 -10.55
CA SER A 122 -10.20 8.99 -12.03
C SER A 122 -9.23 10.03 -12.56
N ASP A 123 -8.63 10.87 -11.71
CA ASP A 123 -7.67 11.90 -12.07
C ASP A 123 -6.24 11.34 -12.26
N THR A 124 -6.14 10.23 -12.97
CA THR A 124 -4.92 9.53 -13.35
C THR A 124 -5.01 9.04 -14.81
N SER A 125 -3.92 8.54 -15.35
CA SER A 125 -3.91 7.83 -16.63
C SER A 125 -2.71 6.90 -16.76
N LEU A 126 -2.85 5.83 -17.55
CA LEU A 126 -1.76 4.91 -17.85
C LEU A 126 -0.53 5.65 -18.40
N SER A 127 -0.73 6.58 -19.34
CA SER A 127 0.36 7.37 -19.94
C SER A 127 1.10 8.24 -18.92
N HIS A 128 0.38 8.82 -17.94
CA HIS A 128 1.00 9.58 -16.87
C HIS A 128 1.94 8.70 -16.04
N VAL A 129 1.47 7.52 -15.61
CA VAL A 129 2.27 6.61 -14.77
C VAL A 129 3.42 5.98 -15.57
N GLN A 130 3.22 5.67 -16.86
CA GLN A 130 4.30 5.21 -17.74
C GLN A 130 5.41 6.26 -17.88
N ASN A 131 5.05 7.52 -18.05
CA ASN A 131 6.02 8.62 -18.12
C ASN A 131 6.76 8.80 -16.79
N LEU A 132 6.05 8.74 -15.66
CA LEU A 132 6.65 8.84 -14.33
C LEU A 132 7.68 7.73 -14.07
N LEU A 133 7.39 6.51 -14.53
CA LEU A 133 8.25 5.33 -14.36
C LEU A 133 9.25 5.14 -15.50
N HIS A 134 9.31 6.10 -16.44
CA HIS A 134 10.25 6.01 -17.55
C HIS A 134 11.70 5.88 -17.05
N GLY A 135 12.44 4.94 -17.63
CA GLY A 135 13.83 4.65 -17.23
C GLY A 135 13.97 3.63 -16.10
N HIS A 136 12.88 3.24 -15.42
CA HIS A 136 12.90 2.13 -14.47
C HIS A 136 12.62 0.80 -15.20
N GLY A 137 13.61 -0.09 -15.23
CA GLY A 137 13.49 -1.39 -15.90
C GLY A 137 12.59 -2.38 -15.18
N ASN A 138 12.10 -3.38 -15.94
CA ASN A 138 11.29 -4.48 -15.41
C ASN A 138 10.00 -4.04 -14.70
N VAL A 139 9.34 -2.99 -15.20
CA VAL A 139 7.99 -2.57 -14.81
C VAL A 139 7.00 -3.07 -15.85
N VAL A 140 5.98 -3.80 -15.41
CA VAL A 140 4.97 -4.44 -16.27
C VAL A 140 3.60 -3.87 -15.90
N PHE A 141 3.02 -3.07 -16.79
CA PHE A 141 1.69 -2.50 -16.61
C PHE A 141 0.61 -3.51 -17.01
N ARG A 142 -0.41 -3.63 -16.19
CA ARG A 142 -1.57 -4.50 -16.36
C ARG A 142 -2.86 -3.64 -16.26
N PRO A 143 -3.14 -2.83 -17.30
CA PRO A 143 -4.30 -1.93 -17.28
C PRO A 143 -5.61 -2.70 -17.38
N GLY A 144 -6.59 -2.32 -16.56
CA GLY A 144 -7.92 -2.88 -16.52
C GLY A 144 -8.29 -3.45 -15.16
N PHE A 145 -9.37 -4.21 -15.16
CA PHE A 145 -9.92 -4.79 -13.93
C PHE A 145 -9.10 -5.98 -13.42
N PHE A 146 -8.73 -5.92 -12.15
CA PHE A 146 -8.25 -7.08 -11.40
C PHE A 146 -9.45 -7.92 -10.92
N PRO A 147 -9.44 -9.28 -10.98
CA PRO A 147 -8.27 -10.13 -11.28
C PRO A 147 -8.09 -10.50 -12.76
N ALA A 148 -8.94 -10.05 -13.68
CA ALA A 148 -8.84 -10.44 -15.10
C ALA A 148 -7.48 -10.08 -15.72
N THR A 149 -6.91 -8.94 -15.30
CA THR A 149 -5.59 -8.47 -15.76
C THR A 149 -4.42 -9.29 -15.22
N ALA A 150 -4.65 -10.21 -14.28
CA ALA A 150 -3.63 -11.12 -13.75
C ALA A 150 -3.48 -12.41 -14.58
N SER A 151 -4.24 -12.57 -15.66
CA SER A 151 -4.13 -13.71 -16.58
C SER A 151 -2.70 -13.88 -17.09
N GLY A 152 -2.21 -15.13 -17.12
CA GLY A 152 -0.84 -15.49 -17.48
C GLY A 152 0.18 -15.38 -16.35
N LEU A 153 -0.25 -15.06 -15.12
CA LEU A 153 0.60 -15.00 -13.93
C LEU A 153 0.30 -16.11 -12.92
N GLU A 154 -0.39 -17.16 -13.35
CA GLU A 154 -0.82 -18.26 -12.47
C GLU A 154 0.37 -18.99 -11.83
N ASN A 155 1.52 -19.00 -12.50
CA ASN A 155 2.75 -19.63 -12.03
C ASN A 155 3.81 -18.62 -11.56
N GLU A 156 3.48 -17.31 -11.53
CA GLU A 156 4.40 -16.29 -11.01
C GLU A 156 4.46 -16.38 -9.48
N THR A 157 5.63 -16.13 -8.94
CA THR A 157 5.85 -16.06 -7.48
C THR A 157 6.13 -14.61 -7.10
N PHE A 158 5.60 -14.17 -5.95
CA PHE A 158 5.73 -12.81 -5.46
C PHE A 158 6.41 -12.77 -4.10
N SER A 159 7.34 -11.86 -3.91
CA SER A 159 7.99 -11.62 -2.61
C SER A 159 7.29 -10.52 -1.80
N LEU A 160 6.71 -9.53 -2.47
CA LEU A 160 5.91 -8.48 -1.85
C LEU A 160 4.78 -8.08 -2.79
N VAL A 161 3.58 -7.98 -2.25
CA VAL A 161 2.42 -7.47 -2.96
C VAL A 161 1.71 -6.42 -2.12
N HIS A 162 1.37 -5.29 -2.74
CA HIS A 162 0.71 -4.14 -2.12
C HIS A 162 -0.70 -3.98 -2.65
N CYS A 163 -1.66 -3.91 -1.77
CA CYS A 163 -3.08 -3.70 -2.03
C CYS A 163 -3.48 -2.31 -1.56
N ASP A 164 -3.82 -1.44 -2.50
CA ASP A 164 -4.31 -0.07 -2.30
C ASP A 164 -5.55 0.12 -3.19
N MET A 165 -6.58 -0.73 -2.96
CA MET A 165 -7.77 -0.84 -3.83
C MET A 165 -9.07 -0.45 -3.14
N ASP A 166 -9.03 -0.03 -1.88
CA ASP A 166 -10.11 0.58 -1.08
C ASP A 166 -11.36 -0.30 -0.86
N ILE A 167 -11.80 -1.08 -1.86
CA ILE A 167 -13.12 -1.72 -1.90
C ILE A 167 -13.09 -3.23 -1.64
N TYR A 168 -14.16 -3.72 -1.05
CA TYR A 168 -14.29 -5.10 -0.58
C TYR A 168 -13.98 -6.16 -1.65
N SER A 169 -14.64 -6.06 -2.81
CA SER A 169 -14.52 -7.09 -3.85
C SER A 169 -13.09 -7.19 -4.39
N SER A 170 -12.47 -6.05 -4.69
CA SER A 170 -11.12 -5.97 -5.23
C SER A 170 -10.07 -6.49 -4.24
N VAL A 171 -10.21 -6.15 -2.96
CA VAL A 171 -9.31 -6.63 -1.90
C VAL A 171 -9.46 -8.13 -1.68
N LEU A 172 -10.69 -8.67 -1.74
CA LEU A 172 -10.90 -10.11 -1.59
C LEU A 172 -10.31 -10.91 -2.77
N ASP A 173 -10.49 -10.42 -3.99
CA ASP A 173 -9.90 -11.03 -5.18
C ASP A 173 -8.36 -10.94 -5.18
N PHE A 174 -7.80 -9.82 -4.71
CA PHE A 174 -6.37 -9.68 -4.47
C PHE A 174 -5.86 -10.76 -3.51
N CYS A 175 -6.52 -10.95 -2.37
CA CYS A 175 -6.14 -11.97 -1.41
C CYS A 175 -6.13 -13.37 -2.03
N ARG A 176 -7.21 -13.73 -2.73
CA ARG A 176 -7.38 -15.05 -3.36
C ARG A 176 -6.35 -15.33 -4.45
N PHE A 177 -5.96 -14.30 -5.20
CA PHE A 177 -4.98 -14.44 -6.25
C PHE A 177 -3.55 -14.51 -5.70
N PHE A 178 -3.14 -13.56 -4.86
CA PHE A 178 -1.74 -13.41 -4.47
C PHE A 178 -1.30 -14.35 -3.34
N TYR A 179 -2.16 -14.66 -2.36
CA TYR A 179 -1.75 -15.47 -1.21
C TYR A 179 -1.14 -16.83 -1.60
N PRO A 180 -1.75 -17.64 -2.48
CA PRO A 180 -1.14 -18.92 -2.89
C PRO A 180 0.16 -18.75 -3.69
N ARG A 181 0.42 -17.54 -4.21
CA ARG A 181 1.57 -17.19 -5.04
C ARG A 181 2.67 -16.44 -4.31
N LEU A 182 2.48 -16.17 -3.03
CA LEU A 182 3.57 -15.59 -2.24
C LEU A 182 4.71 -16.60 -2.10
N ALA A 183 5.94 -16.13 -2.23
CA ALA A 183 7.11 -16.85 -1.80
C ALA A 183 7.02 -17.16 -0.29
N ARG A 184 7.70 -18.19 0.17
CA ARG A 184 7.85 -18.42 1.60
C ARG A 184 8.57 -17.24 2.25
N GLY A 185 7.99 -16.64 3.30
CA GLY A 185 8.46 -15.39 3.89
C GLY A 185 8.03 -14.12 3.12
N GLY A 186 7.29 -14.26 2.03
CA GLY A 186 6.71 -13.15 1.29
C GLY A 186 5.57 -12.49 2.04
N VAL A 187 5.26 -11.24 1.68
CA VAL A 187 4.33 -10.40 2.41
C VAL A 187 3.28 -9.76 1.50
N MET A 188 2.03 -9.78 1.94
CA MET A 188 0.93 -8.95 1.45
C MET A 188 0.79 -7.75 2.36
N VAL A 189 0.65 -6.56 1.79
CA VAL A 189 0.40 -5.31 2.52
C VAL A 189 -0.93 -4.74 2.09
N PHE A 190 -1.77 -4.37 3.04
CA PHE A 190 -3.08 -3.76 2.81
C PHE A 190 -3.04 -2.32 3.33
N ASP A 191 -3.07 -1.36 2.41
CA ASP A 191 -2.89 0.05 2.76
C ASP A 191 -4.08 0.60 3.55
N ASP A 192 -5.29 0.19 3.20
CA ASP A 192 -6.55 0.75 3.67
C ASP A 192 -7.20 0.00 4.83
N TYR A 193 -6.54 -1.02 5.38
CA TYR A 193 -7.13 -1.89 6.41
C TYR A 193 -7.69 -1.11 7.61
N GLY A 194 -7.00 -0.08 8.07
CA GLY A 194 -7.41 0.76 9.21
C GLY A 194 -8.16 2.03 8.80
N SER A 195 -8.37 2.26 7.50
CA SER A 195 -9.04 3.47 7.00
C SER A 195 -10.54 3.44 7.30
N LEU A 196 -11.04 4.55 7.84
CA LEU A 196 -12.49 4.71 8.07
C LEU A 196 -13.28 4.88 6.76
N SER A 197 -12.63 5.30 5.68
CA SER A 197 -13.24 5.43 4.36
C SER A 197 -13.32 4.10 3.60
N CYS A 198 -12.58 3.06 4.05
CA CYS A 198 -12.47 1.77 3.35
C CYS A 198 -12.90 0.58 4.23
N PRO A 199 -14.12 0.59 4.82
CA PRO A 199 -14.57 -0.50 5.70
C PRO A 199 -14.63 -1.84 4.97
N GLY A 200 -14.91 -1.83 3.66
CA GLY A 200 -14.92 -3.01 2.80
C GLY A 200 -13.56 -3.69 2.69
N ALA A 201 -12.47 -2.93 2.61
CA ALA A 201 -11.12 -3.47 2.57
C ALA A 201 -10.82 -4.31 3.83
N LYS A 202 -11.13 -3.77 5.02
CA LYS A 202 -10.98 -4.49 6.28
C LYS A 202 -11.84 -5.76 6.36
N ALA A 203 -13.09 -5.67 5.92
CA ALA A 203 -14.01 -6.81 5.93
C ALA A 203 -13.48 -7.94 5.03
N ALA A 204 -12.99 -7.62 3.83
CA ALA A 204 -12.42 -8.57 2.89
C ALA A 204 -11.19 -9.30 3.44
N VAL A 205 -10.24 -8.56 4.04
CA VAL A 205 -9.04 -9.17 4.64
C VAL A 205 -9.42 -10.12 5.76
N ARG A 206 -10.34 -9.74 6.65
CA ARG A 206 -10.79 -10.59 7.76
C ARG A 206 -11.52 -11.85 7.28
N GLU A 207 -12.40 -11.72 6.30
CA GLU A 207 -13.08 -12.86 5.69
C GLU A 207 -12.08 -13.85 5.10
N PHE A 208 -11.11 -13.32 4.34
CA PHE A 208 -10.05 -14.13 3.76
C PHE A 208 -9.22 -14.86 4.83
N CYS A 209 -8.78 -14.15 5.87
CA CYS A 209 -7.99 -14.72 6.95
C CYS A 209 -8.73 -15.85 7.67
N ALA A 210 -10.01 -15.64 7.97
CA ALA A 210 -10.85 -16.66 8.60
C ALA A 210 -10.98 -17.94 7.74
N GLY A 211 -11.14 -17.75 6.40
CA GLY A 211 -11.23 -18.88 5.46
C GLY A 211 -9.92 -19.64 5.24
N GLN A 212 -8.77 -18.98 5.43
CA GLN A 212 -7.44 -19.58 5.26
C GLN A 212 -6.81 -20.09 6.57
N GLY A 213 -7.41 -19.84 7.72
CA GLY A 213 -6.83 -20.17 9.01
C GLY A 213 -5.53 -19.37 9.30
N THR A 214 -5.41 -18.17 8.74
CA THR A 214 -4.32 -17.22 8.99
C THR A 214 -4.87 -15.96 9.67
N PHE A 215 -4.01 -15.02 9.98
CA PHE A 215 -4.42 -13.74 10.56
C PHE A 215 -3.57 -12.59 10.03
N GLU A 216 -4.17 -11.43 9.98
CA GLU A 216 -3.51 -10.18 9.64
C GLU A 216 -2.82 -9.57 10.86
N ILE A 217 -1.68 -8.93 10.65
CA ILE A 217 -1.00 -8.12 11.66
C ILE A 217 -1.33 -6.66 11.37
N TYR A 218 -2.10 -6.03 12.26
CA TYR A 218 -2.40 -4.61 12.18
C TYR A 218 -1.19 -3.77 12.58
N LEU A 219 -0.86 -2.76 11.79
CA LEU A 219 0.26 -1.87 12.03
C LEU A 219 -0.25 -0.51 12.57
N PRO A 220 0.52 0.18 13.43
CA PRO A 220 0.18 1.51 13.94
C PRO A 220 0.04 2.59 12.85
N THR A 221 0.47 2.30 11.63
CA THR A 221 0.29 3.16 10.45
C THR A 221 -1.12 3.13 9.88
N GLY A 222 -1.97 2.18 10.30
CA GLY A 222 -3.26 1.91 9.70
C GLY A 222 -3.25 0.80 8.65
N GLN A 223 -2.09 0.42 8.17
CA GLN A 223 -1.92 -0.72 7.26
C GLN A 223 -2.10 -2.05 8.01
N ALA A 224 -2.29 -3.14 7.27
CA ALA A 224 -2.13 -4.49 7.79
C ALA A 224 -1.23 -5.30 6.87
N ILE A 225 -0.65 -6.36 7.41
CA ILE A 225 0.17 -7.30 6.65
C ILE A 225 -0.27 -8.74 6.91
N ILE A 226 -0.10 -9.59 5.90
CA ILE A 226 -0.15 -11.05 6.04
C ILE A 226 1.19 -11.59 5.55
N TRP A 227 1.82 -12.38 6.40
CA TRP A 227 3.10 -13.02 6.10
C TRP A 227 2.86 -14.48 5.71
N ARG A 228 3.50 -14.95 4.63
CA ARG A 228 3.45 -16.38 4.30
C ARG A 228 4.56 -17.13 5.05
N SER A 229 4.18 -17.96 6.00
CA SER A 229 5.07 -18.89 6.71
C SER A 229 5.58 -20.04 5.81
#